data_eafc83a546abd227cea0b3ce459f3c36
#
_entry.id   eafc83a546abd227cea0b3ce459f3c36
#
_cell.length_a   1.000
_cell.length_b   1.000
_cell.length_c   1.000
_cell.angle_alpha   90.00
_cell.angle_beta   90.00
_cell.angle_gamma   90.00
#
_symmetry.space_group_name_H-M   'P 1'
#
loop_
_entity.id
_entity.type
_entity.pdbx_description
1 polymer ?
#
loop_
_entity_poly.entity_id
_entity_poly.type
_entity_poly.pdbx_seq_one_letter_code
_entity_poly.pdbx_strand_id
1 'polypeptide(L)'
;MRQLFDEAGGGRGLLAVVAVVLLGGTAAAAADELKPYTATYNGIWHGMTVARSTLKLEQTGDTWTFSSRSEPRGIGRMASGVFPPLQVSVVRVTDKGVLPQSFKSSGGDAGKSVELNYDWQRHKVTGSYEGTRVDLPLTPRVQDDGSVQLGLMVELLQGHTPPNVQLIDKNSVREYQFTRDGEATIKTPMGDMHTVIFKSQKKYSPRITRFWCASDRGFIPVRVQQKRDDDVQWTLEIQSLSRQ
;
A
#
# COMPACT_ATOMS: atom_id res chain seq x y z
N MET A 1 10.55 -53.88 -68.37
CA MET A 1 11.54 -54.81 -68.95
C MET A 1 12.81 -54.68 -68.12
N ARG A 2 13.10 -55.75 -67.38
CA ARG A 2 14.41 -56.21 -66.87
C ARG A 2 15.37 -55.19 -66.25
N GLN A 3 15.62 -55.29 -64.92
CA GLN A 3 16.68 -56.14 -64.32
C GLN A 3 18.07 -55.47 -64.46
N LEU A 4 18.98 -55.42 -63.53
CA LEU A 4 19.37 -56.27 -62.41
C LEU A 4 20.52 -55.57 -61.65
N PHE A 5 20.66 -55.85 -60.36
CA PHE A 5 21.86 -56.04 -59.53
C PHE A 5 23.00 -55.02 -59.58
N ASP A 6 23.75 -54.67 -58.56
CA ASP A 6 24.19 -55.43 -57.40
C ASP A 6 24.92 -54.51 -56.42
N GLU A 7 24.78 -54.78 -55.18
CA GLU A 7 25.71 -54.85 -54.03
C GLU A 7 26.75 -53.78 -53.69
N ALA A 8 26.71 -53.53 -52.48
CA ALA A 8 27.69 -53.68 -51.40
C ALA A 8 28.44 -52.42 -50.95
N GLY A 9 28.41 -52.22 -49.67
CA GLY A 9 29.48 -51.54 -48.94
C GLY A 9 29.11 -50.64 -47.78
N GLY A 10 28.91 -51.26 -46.68
CA GLY A 10 29.13 -50.88 -45.28
C GLY A 10 29.55 -49.49 -44.91
N GLY A 11 28.85 -48.95 -43.90
CA GLY A 11 29.25 -47.73 -43.18
C GLY A 11 28.25 -47.36 -42.15
N ARG A 12 28.26 -48.09 -41.02
CA ARG A 12 27.49 -47.63 -39.78
C ARG A 12 28.10 -46.39 -39.27
N GLY A 13 27.51 -45.23 -39.59
CA GLY A 13 27.75 -43.95 -38.97
C GLY A 13 26.65 -43.67 -37.97
N LEU A 14 26.94 -43.89 -36.67
CA LEU A 14 26.07 -43.52 -35.57
C LEU A 14 26.08 -42.00 -35.43
N LEU A 15 25.06 -41.33 -35.96
CA LEU A 15 24.82 -39.92 -35.69
C LEU A 15 24.18 -39.82 -34.31
N ALA A 16 24.99 -39.53 -33.29
CA ALA A 16 24.52 -39.14 -31.99
C ALA A 16 23.93 -37.73 -32.11
N VAL A 17 22.60 -37.65 -32.13
CA VAL A 17 21.87 -36.36 -31.95
C VAL A 17 21.97 -35.99 -30.50
N VAL A 18 22.89 -35.07 -30.18
CA VAL A 18 22.93 -34.42 -28.86
C VAL A 18 21.78 -33.42 -28.81
N ALA A 19 20.67 -33.82 -28.20
CA ALA A 19 19.59 -32.91 -27.84
C ALA A 19 20.08 -32.04 -26.68
N VAL A 20 20.52 -30.83 -27.01
CA VAL A 20 20.75 -29.79 -26.00
C VAL A 20 19.38 -29.34 -25.49
N VAL A 21 18.93 -29.91 -24.37
CA VAL A 21 17.78 -29.40 -23.62
C VAL A 21 18.23 -28.10 -22.96
N LEU A 22 17.92 -26.97 -23.60
CA LEU A 22 17.97 -25.65 -22.95
C LEU A 22 16.89 -25.64 -21.87
N LEU A 23 17.27 -26.01 -20.66
CA LEU A 23 16.49 -25.67 -19.45
C LEU A 23 16.51 -24.15 -19.30
N GLY A 24 15.59 -23.50 -20.01
CA GLY A 24 15.23 -22.12 -19.75
C GLY A 24 14.58 -22.05 -18.37
N GLY A 25 15.40 -21.93 -17.34
CA GLY A 25 14.92 -21.57 -16.01
C GLY A 25 14.32 -20.17 -16.13
N THR A 26 13.01 -20.06 -16.20
CA THR A 26 12.31 -18.83 -15.87
C THR A 26 12.61 -18.59 -14.40
N ALA A 27 13.57 -17.70 -14.11
CA ALA A 27 13.69 -17.14 -12.79
C ALA A 27 12.33 -16.47 -12.52
N ALA A 28 11.49 -17.13 -11.74
CA ALA A 28 10.34 -16.49 -11.15
C ALA A 28 10.92 -15.30 -10.37
N ALA A 29 10.64 -14.09 -10.85
CA ALA A 29 10.97 -12.89 -10.09
C ALA A 29 10.31 -13.09 -8.72
N ALA A 30 11.12 -13.22 -7.67
CA ALA A 30 10.62 -13.30 -6.32
C ALA A 30 9.79 -12.03 -6.12
N ALA A 31 8.49 -12.18 -5.90
CA ALA A 31 7.64 -11.06 -5.57
C ALA A 31 8.28 -10.36 -4.36
N ASP A 32 8.54 -9.07 -4.48
CA ASP A 32 9.10 -8.30 -3.37
C ASP A 32 8.16 -8.42 -2.17
N GLU A 33 8.68 -8.86 -1.05
CA GLU A 33 7.90 -8.98 0.18
C GLU A 33 7.76 -7.64 0.90
N LEU A 34 6.63 -7.47 1.59
CA LEU A 34 6.47 -6.37 2.54
C LEU A 34 7.54 -6.49 3.63
N LYS A 35 8.24 -5.40 3.92
CA LYS A 35 9.33 -5.38 4.90
C LYS A 35 9.09 -4.29 5.95
N PRO A 36 9.49 -4.53 7.21
CA PRO A 36 9.45 -3.50 8.25
C PRO A 36 10.25 -2.26 7.83
N TYR A 37 9.73 -1.09 8.19
CA TYR A 37 10.41 0.18 7.94
C TYR A 37 10.00 1.26 8.94
N THR A 38 10.84 2.29 9.04
CA THR A 38 10.51 3.56 9.67
C THR A 38 10.78 4.69 8.68
N ALA A 39 9.79 5.54 8.45
CA ALA A 39 9.91 6.70 7.58
C ALA A 39 9.46 7.96 8.31
N THR A 40 10.17 9.07 8.08
CA THR A 40 9.73 10.38 8.60
C THR A 40 9.25 11.26 7.47
N TYR A 41 8.24 12.07 7.75
CA TYR A 41 7.61 12.96 6.78
C TYR A 41 7.44 14.37 7.35
N ASN A 42 7.49 15.35 6.49
CA ASN A 42 6.93 16.67 6.79
C ASN A 42 5.44 16.67 6.45
N GLY A 43 4.63 17.07 7.41
CA GLY A 43 3.21 17.36 7.22
C GLY A 43 3.05 18.82 6.79
N ILE A 44 2.51 19.05 5.60
CA ILE A 44 2.33 20.35 4.99
C ILE A 44 0.83 20.62 4.90
N TRP A 45 0.41 21.76 5.39
CA TRP A 45 -0.96 22.26 5.34
C TRP A 45 -0.97 23.65 4.75
N HIS A 46 -1.73 23.88 3.68
CA HIS A 46 -1.74 25.14 2.92
C HIS A 46 -0.33 25.69 2.64
N GLY A 47 0.60 24.82 2.19
CA GLY A 47 1.97 25.20 1.83
C GLY A 47 2.95 25.38 3.00
N MET A 48 2.49 25.28 4.25
CA MET A 48 3.32 25.43 5.43
C MET A 48 3.61 24.10 6.10
N THR A 49 4.85 23.84 6.51
CA THR A 49 5.19 22.68 7.34
C THR A 49 4.64 22.86 8.75
N VAL A 50 3.65 22.08 9.12
CA VAL A 50 2.91 22.17 10.40
C VAL A 50 3.09 20.95 11.29
N ALA A 51 3.63 19.85 10.76
CA ALA A 51 3.85 18.63 11.52
C ALA A 51 5.11 17.89 11.04
N ARG A 52 5.66 17.08 11.92
CA ARG A 52 6.56 16.00 11.58
C ARG A 52 5.88 14.68 11.93
N SER A 53 5.73 13.80 10.94
CA SER A 53 5.10 12.51 11.13
C SER A 53 6.13 11.39 11.00
N THR A 54 6.11 10.43 11.92
CA THR A 54 6.91 9.20 11.86
C THR A 54 5.94 8.06 11.60
N LEU A 55 6.11 7.39 10.47
CA LEU A 55 5.36 6.21 10.09
C LEU A 55 6.27 4.99 10.31
N LYS A 56 5.74 3.98 10.99
CA LYS A 56 6.47 2.75 11.31
C LYS A 56 5.64 1.54 10.95
N LEU A 57 6.26 0.60 10.24
CA LEU A 57 5.71 -0.73 9.98
C LEU A 57 6.57 -1.76 10.70
N GLU A 58 5.95 -2.57 11.54
CA GLU A 58 6.57 -3.63 12.31
C GLU A 58 5.87 -4.94 12.06
N GLN A 59 6.62 -6.05 12.17
CA GLN A 59 6.07 -7.39 12.07
C GLN A 59 6.36 -8.18 13.38
N THR A 60 5.34 -8.86 13.87
CA THR A 60 5.45 -9.81 14.98
C THR A 60 4.66 -11.06 14.64
N GLY A 61 5.37 -12.14 14.32
CA GLY A 61 4.72 -13.34 13.77
C GLY A 61 4.01 -13.05 12.46
N ASP A 62 2.73 -13.39 12.39
CA ASP A 62 1.84 -13.16 11.23
C ASP A 62 1.11 -11.79 11.27
N THR A 63 1.39 -11.01 12.30
CA THR A 63 0.73 -9.73 12.56
C THR A 63 1.65 -8.57 12.18
N TRP A 64 1.08 -7.59 11.47
CA TRP A 64 1.73 -6.35 11.11
C TRP A 64 1.08 -5.20 11.87
N THR A 65 1.92 -4.29 12.37
CA THR A 65 1.47 -3.07 13.03
C THR A 65 1.98 -1.87 12.24
N PHE A 66 1.06 -1.11 11.68
CA PHE A 66 1.35 0.17 11.05
C PHE A 66 0.96 1.28 12.01
N SER A 67 1.93 2.12 12.37
CA SER A 67 1.70 3.26 13.24
C SER A 67 2.15 4.56 12.58
N SER A 68 1.41 5.64 12.85
CA SER A 68 1.75 7.01 12.47
C SER A 68 1.68 7.88 13.71
N ARG A 69 2.79 8.52 14.05
CA ARG A 69 2.89 9.51 15.13
C ARG A 69 3.21 10.86 14.53
N SER A 70 2.37 11.85 14.79
CA SER A 70 2.56 13.22 14.29
C SER A 70 2.80 14.20 15.44
N GLU A 71 3.88 14.96 15.32
CA GLU A 71 4.28 16.00 16.25
C GLU A 71 4.04 17.36 15.59
N PRO A 72 3.23 18.23 16.21
CA PRO A 72 2.95 19.56 15.65
C PRO A 72 4.21 20.42 15.65
N ARG A 73 4.36 21.24 14.62
CA ARG A 73 5.44 22.24 14.47
C ARG A 73 4.86 23.61 14.17
N GLY A 74 5.48 24.64 14.76
CA GLY A 74 5.01 26.03 14.57
C GLY A 74 3.53 26.18 14.92
N ILE A 75 2.74 26.62 13.94
CA ILE A 75 1.28 26.77 14.05
C ILE A 75 0.53 25.43 13.97
N GLY A 76 1.23 24.31 13.97
CA GLY A 76 0.69 22.96 13.73
C GLY A 76 -0.38 22.51 14.74
N ARG A 77 -0.50 23.14 15.91
CA ARG A 77 -1.61 22.89 16.84
C ARG A 77 -2.97 23.21 16.21
N MET A 78 -3.04 24.14 15.28
CA MET A 78 -4.26 24.47 14.52
C MET A 78 -4.59 23.42 13.45
N ALA A 79 -3.60 22.61 13.04
CA ALA A 79 -3.74 21.54 12.05
C ALA A 79 -3.87 20.13 12.67
N SER A 80 -4.11 20.01 13.98
CA SER A 80 -4.16 18.74 14.71
C SER A 80 -5.23 17.77 14.16
N GLY A 81 -6.31 18.29 13.58
CA GLY A 81 -7.32 17.48 12.92
C GLY A 81 -6.91 16.91 11.56
N VAL A 82 -5.83 17.44 10.94
CA VAL A 82 -5.30 17.00 9.66
C VAL A 82 -4.25 15.90 9.85
N PHE A 83 -3.41 16.04 10.87
CA PHE A 83 -2.37 15.07 11.21
C PHE A 83 -2.60 14.57 12.65
N PRO A 84 -3.39 13.49 12.82
CA PRO A 84 -3.67 12.92 14.14
C PRO A 84 -2.39 12.62 14.92
N PRO A 85 -2.32 12.91 16.22
CA PRO A 85 -1.13 12.68 17.04
C PRO A 85 -0.65 11.23 17.03
N LEU A 86 -1.59 10.29 16.97
CA LEU A 86 -1.29 8.86 16.90
C LEU A 86 -2.37 8.11 16.14
N GLN A 87 -1.95 7.27 15.20
CA GLN A 87 -2.78 6.26 14.56
C GLN A 87 -2.06 4.92 14.63
N VAL A 88 -2.79 3.85 14.89
CA VAL A 88 -2.25 2.48 14.91
C VAL A 88 -3.26 1.57 14.23
N SER A 89 -2.82 0.88 13.20
CA SER A 89 -3.57 -0.18 12.51
C SER A 89 -2.84 -1.50 12.71
N VAL A 90 -3.52 -2.48 13.27
CA VAL A 90 -3.04 -3.85 13.39
C VAL A 90 -3.70 -4.69 12.31
N VAL A 91 -2.90 -5.38 11.51
CA VAL A 91 -3.40 -6.12 10.35
C VAL A 91 -2.77 -7.51 10.25
N ARG A 92 -3.41 -8.40 9.51
CA ARG A 92 -2.80 -9.61 8.95
C ARG A 92 -2.70 -9.47 7.43
N VAL A 93 -1.58 -9.89 6.87
CA VAL A 93 -1.38 -9.99 5.44
C VAL A 93 -1.59 -11.45 5.03
N THR A 94 -2.48 -11.68 4.08
CA THR A 94 -2.86 -13.00 3.60
C THR A 94 -2.84 -13.04 2.07
N ASP A 95 -3.07 -14.19 1.48
CA ASP A 95 -3.31 -14.37 0.04
C ASP A 95 -4.52 -13.57 -0.50
N LYS A 96 -5.43 -13.18 0.40
CA LYS A 96 -6.61 -12.36 0.10
C LYS A 96 -6.37 -10.87 0.29
N GLY A 97 -5.13 -10.46 0.57
CA GLY A 97 -4.73 -9.09 0.83
C GLY A 97 -4.60 -8.75 2.32
N VAL A 98 -4.72 -7.48 2.64
CA VAL A 98 -4.57 -6.95 4.00
C VAL A 98 -5.91 -6.99 4.73
N LEU A 99 -5.92 -7.64 5.89
CA LEU A 99 -7.09 -7.81 6.76
C LEU A 99 -6.89 -7.04 8.07
N PRO A 100 -7.53 -5.88 8.27
CA PRO A 100 -7.48 -5.15 9.54
C PRO A 100 -7.97 -6.03 10.70
N GLN A 101 -7.34 -5.89 11.86
CA GLN A 101 -7.74 -6.53 13.12
C GLN A 101 -8.24 -5.48 14.12
N SER A 102 -7.52 -4.37 14.21
CA SER A 102 -7.94 -3.21 15.01
C SER A 102 -7.37 -1.93 14.44
N PHE A 103 -8.09 -0.83 14.66
CA PHE A 103 -7.63 0.51 14.35
C PHE A 103 -7.90 1.44 15.52
N LYS A 104 -6.90 2.25 15.86
CA LYS A 104 -7.02 3.32 16.85
C LYS A 104 -6.43 4.60 16.27
N SER A 105 -7.17 5.69 16.42
CA SER A 105 -6.70 7.04 16.13
C SER A 105 -7.03 7.97 17.28
N SER A 106 -6.03 8.66 17.81
CA SER A 106 -6.25 9.69 18.80
C SER A 106 -6.40 11.04 18.09
N GLY A 107 -7.52 11.71 18.28
CA GLY A 107 -7.68 13.10 17.88
C GLY A 107 -6.96 14.04 18.86
N GLY A 108 -6.58 15.24 18.40
CA GLY A 108 -6.07 16.30 19.27
C GLY A 108 -7.10 16.77 20.30
N ASP A 109 -8.38 16.59 20.01
CA ASP A 109 -9.52 16.87 20.87
C ASP A 109 -10.22 15.58 21.28
N ALA A 110 -10.73 15.50 22.51
CA ALA A 110 -11.32 14.29 23.09
C ALA A 110 -12.49 13.68 22.29
N GLY A 111 -13.12 14.43 21.40
CA GLY A 111 -14.24 13.96 20.58
C GLY A 111 -13.84 13.40 19.21
N LYS A 112 -12.55 13.40 18.85
CA LYS A 112 -12.08 12.97 17.51
C LYS A 112 -11.34 11.64 17.52
N SER A 113 -11.46 10.86 18.57
CA SER A 113 -10.84 9.53 18.62
C SER A 113 -11.66 8.51 17.83
N VAL A 114 -10.95 7.53 17.27
CA VAL A 114 -11.53 6.38 16.59
C VAL A 114 -10.96 5.11 17.20
N GLU A 115 -11.81 4.14 17.50
CA GLU A 115 -11.42 2.81 17.93
C GLU A 115 -12.33 1.78 17.25
N LEU A 116 -11.73 0.92 16.40
CA LEU A 116 -12.43 -0.09 15.63
C LEU A 116 -11.82 -1.47 15.87
N ASN A 117 -12.66 -2.48 15.99
CA ASN A 117 -12.28 -3.89 16.07
C ASN A 117 -12.98 -4.66 14.94
N TYR A 118 -12.20 -5.48 14.22
CA TYR A 118 -12.66 -6.23 13.04
C TYR A 118 -12.72 -7.70 13.37
N ASP A 119 -13.94 -8.23 13.57
CA ASP A 119 -14.20 -9.64 13.83
C ASP A 119 -14.52 -10.36 12.51
N TRP A 120 -13.52 -10.97 11.91
CA TRP A 120 -13.63 -11.68 10.63
C TRP A 120 -14.43 -12.98 10.75
N GLN A 121 -14.53 -13.57 11.95
CA GLN A 121 -15.32 -14.79 12.16
C GLN A 121 -16.80 -14.46 12.24
N ARG A 122 -17.15 -13.36 12.93
CA ARG A 122 -18.53 -12.90 13.06
C ARG A 122 -18.96 -11.95 11.94
N HIS A 123 -18.06 -11.62 11.01
CA HIS A 123 -18.29 -10.65 9.94
C HIS A 123 -18.80 -9.29 10.45
N LYS A 124 -18.15 -8.76 11.49
CA LYS A 124 -18.54 -7.50 12.13
C LYS A 124 -17.38 -6.56 12.37
N VAL A 125 -17.66 -5.26 12.22
CA VAL A 125 -16.82 -4.19 12.74
C VAL A 125 -17.58 -3.52 13.88
N THR A 126 -16.94 -3.39 15.03
CA THR A 126 -17.50 -2.75 16.22
C THR A 126 -16.56 -1.73 16.78
N GLY A 127 -17.09 -0.75 17.52
CA GLY A 127 -16.26 0.25 18.18
C GLY A 127 -16.90 1.61 18.26
N SER A 128 -16.07 2.65 18.15
CA SER A 128 -16.49 4.05 18.20
C SER A 128 -15.73 4.86 17.14
N TYR A 129 -16.42 5.75 16.47
CA TYR A 129 -15.87 6.72 15.53
C TYR A 129 -16.34 8.12 15.92
N GLU A 130 -15.41 8.94 16.45
CA GLU A 130 -15.72 10.30 16.94
C GLU A 130 -16.95 10.35 17.85
N GLY A 131 -17.01 9.45 18.85
CA GLY A 131 -18.13 9.33 19.78
C GLY A 131 -19.37 8.61 19.24
N THR A 132 -19.44 8.34 17.95
CA THR A 132 -20.53 7.54 17.34
C THR A 132 -20.23 6.06 17.46
N ARG A 133 -21.18 5.29 18.01
CA ARG A 133 -21.05 3.81 18.04
C ARG A 133 -21.02 3.25 16.64
N VAL A 134 -20.08 2.35 16.39
CA VAL A 134 -19.95 1.57 15.17
C VAL A 134 -20.38 0.14 15.45
N ASP A 135 -21.31 -0.37 14.65
CA ASP A 135 -21.73 -1.78 14.60
C ASP A 135 -22.19 -2.06 13.17
N LEU A 136 -21.23 -2.48 12.32
CA LEU A 136 -21.42 -2.60 10.88
C LEU A 136 -21.05 -4.02 10.42
N PRO A 137 -21.67 -4.53 9.34
CA PRO A 137 -21.19 -5.74 8.69
C PRO A 137 -19.79 -5.53 8.12
N LEU A 138 -18.93 -6.53 8.32
CA LEU A 138 -17.59 -6.57 7.78
C LEU A 138 -17.60 -7.20 6.39
N THR A 139 -17.11 -6.49 5.41
CA THR A 139 -16.93 -6.99 4.05
C THR A 139 -15.45 -7.22 3.75
N PRO A 140 -15.10 -8.06 2.78
CA PRO A 140 -13.70 -8.41 2.49
C PRO A 140 -12.78 -7.23 2.10
N ARG A 141 -13.35 -6.08 1.74
CA ARG A 141 -12.61 -4.90 1.26
C ARG A 141 -12.59 -3.75 2.25
N VAL A 142 -13.07 -3.97 3.48
CA VAL A 142 -13.04 -2.94 4.52
C VAL A 142 -11.61 -2.72 5.00
N GLN A 143 -11.22 -1.47 5.01
CA GLN A 143 -9.92 -1.00 5.48
C GLN A 143 -10.13 0.16 6.47
N ASP A 144 -9.08 0.53 7.16
CA ASP A 144 -8.93 1.77 7.92
C ASP A 144 -7.86 2.68 7.28
N ASP A 145 -7.65 3.86 7.83
CA ASP A 145 -6.72 4.86 7.28
C ASP A 145 -5.26 4.38 7.24
N GLY A 146 -4.86 3.48 8.13
CA GLY A 146 -3.53 2.87 8.12
C GLY A 146 -3.44 1.67 7.19
N SER A 147 -4.39 0.76 7.30
CA SER A 147 -4.39 -0.49 6.52
C SER A 147 -4.58 -0.26 5.03
N VAL A 148 -5.26 0.80 4.62
CA VAL A 148 -5.42 1.14 3.18
C VAL A 148 -4.08 1.42 2.50
N GLN A 149 -3.14 2.05 3.20
CA GLN A 149 -1.79 2.28 2.66
C GLN A 149 -1.02 0.96 2.52
N LEU A 150 -1.13 0.07 3.52
CA LEU A 150 -0.51 -1.26 3.45
C LEU A 150 -1.13 -2.10 2.34
N GLY A 151 -2.45 -2.05 2.18
CA GLY A 151 -3.17 -2.71 1.09
C GLY A 151 -2.65 -2.28 -0.28
N LEU A 152 -2.48 -0.97 -0.49
CA LEU A 152 -1.89 -0.43 -1.72
C LEU A 152 -0.47 -0.98 -1.96
N MET A 153 0.40 -0.99 -0.93
CA MET A 153 1.77 -1.50 -1.04
C MET A 153 1.79 -3.00 -1.37
N VAL A 154 0.98 -3.80 -0.68
CA VAL A 154 0.92 -5.26 -0.89
C VAL A 154 0.45 -5.61 -2.30
N GLU A 155 -0.61 -4.97 -2.80
CA GLU A 155 -1.09 -5.20 -4.17
C GLU A 155 -0.01 -4.85 -5.21
N LEU A 156 0.70 -3.73 -5.02
CA LEU A 156 1.77 -3.32 -5.93
C LEU A 156 3.00 -4.24 -5.87
N LEU A 157 3.37 -4.73 -4.69
CA LEU A 157 4.44 -5.72 -4.52
C LEU A 157 4.13 -7.03 -5.24
N GLN A 158 2.86 -7.41 -5.32
CA GLN A 158 2.38 -8.59 -6.04
C GLN A 158 2.17 -8.34 -7.54
N GLY A 159 2.41 -7.11 -8.03
CA GLY A 159 2.18 -6.73 -9.43
C GLY A 159 0.69 -6.57 -9.79
N HIS A 160 -0.18 -6.49 -8.80
CA HIS A 160 -1.61 -6.36 -9.00
C HIS A 160 -2.03 -4.88 -9.14
N THR A 161 -3.18 -4.67 -9.78
CA THR A 161 -3.87 -3.38 -9.72
C THR A 161 -4.63 -3.30 -8.40
N PRO A 162 -4.42 -2.25 -7.59
CA PRO A 162 -5.12 -2.09 -6.32
C PRO A 162 -6.65 -2.10 -6.51
N PRO A 163 -7.38 -2.91 -5.75
CA PRO A 163 -8.84 -2.97 -5.84
C PRO A 163 -9.49 -1.74 -5.22
N ASN A 164 -10.77 -1.54 -5.50
CA ASN A 164 -11.58 -0.62 -4.71
C ASN A 164 -11.64 -1.09 -3.25
N VAL A 165 -11.57 -0.14 -2.35
CA VAL A 165 -11.62 -0.39 -0.90
C VAL A 165 -12.82 0.28 -0.27
N GLN A 166 -13.18 -0.18 0.91
CA GLN A 166 -14.24 0.40 1.71
C GLN A 166 -13.65 0.93 3.02
N LEU A 167 -13.88 2.20 3.31
CA LEU A 167 -13.46 2.83 4.57
C LEU A 167 -14.68 3.07 5.45
N ILE A 168 -14.47 2.91 6.75
CA ILE A 168 -15.48 3.25 7.75
C ILE A 168 -15.46 4.75 7.99
N ASP A 169 -16.62 5.38 7.83
CA ASP A 169 -16.84 6.79 8.09
C ASP A 169 -18.04 6.93 9.03
N LYS A 170 -17.76 7.16 10.31
CA LYS A 170 -18.76 7.12 11.39
C LYS A 170 -19.50 5.77 11.40
N ASN A 171 -20.82 5.76 11.34
CA ASN A 171 -21.63 4.55 11.28
C ASN A 171 -22.03 4.19 9.84
N SER A 172 -21.11 4.30 8.90
CA SER A 172 -21.34 3.94 7.50
C SER A 172 -20.06 3.46 6.82
N VAL A 173 -20.24 2.69 5.75
CA VAL A 173 -19.15 2.23 4.89
C VAL A 173 -19.14 3.08 3.62
N ARG A 174 -17.99 3.56 3.21
CA ARG A 174 -17.78 4.38 2.01
C ARG A 174 -16.82 3.70 1.07
N GLU A 175 -17.20 3.57 -0.19
CA GLU A 175 -16.33 2.99 -1.22
C GLU A 175 -15.41 4.05 -1.82
N TYR A 176 -14.13 3.68 -1.96
CA TYR A 176 -13.08 4.46 -2.61
C TYR A 176 -12.51 3.67 -3.77
N GLN A 177 -12.41 4.31 -4.90
CA GLN A 177 -11.81 3.75 -6.12
C GLN A 177 -10.33 4.11 -6.17
N PHE A 178 -9.49 3.10 -6.41
CA PHE A 178 -8.10 3.32 -6.76
C PHE A 178 -7.94 3.34 -8.28
N THR A 179 -7.22 4.33 -8.79
CA THR A 179 -6.94 4.46 -10.22
C THR A 179 -5.47 4.87 -10.38
N ARG A 180 -4.75 4.23 -11.30
CA ARG A 180 -3.42 4.68 -11.67
C ARG A 180 -3.50 6.06 -12.31
N ASP A 181 -2.66 6.98 -11.84
CA ASP A 181 -2.66 8.41 -12.23
C ASP A 181 -1.31 8.82 -12.85
N GLY A 182 -0.53 7.85 -13.33
CA GLY A 182 0.74 8.07 -14.02
C GLY A 182 1.97 7.64 -13.22
N GLU A 183 3.10 8.23 -13.60
CA GLU A 183 4.42 8.04 -12.99
C GLU A 183 5.14 9.37 -12.88
N ALA A 184 6.04 9.50 -11.92
CA ALA A 184 6.90 10.66 -11.77
C ALA A 184 8.18 10.32 -11.02
N THR A 185 9.23 11.10 -11.28
CA THR A 185 10.41 11.14 -10.42
C THR A 185 10.23 12.24 -9.39
N ILE A 186 10.27 11.86 -8.10
CA ILE A 186 10.14 12.79 -6.98
C ILE A 186 11.51 13.07 -6.38
N LYS A 187 11.88 14.34 -6.29
CA LYS A 187 13.07 14.76 -5.55
C LYS A 187 12.79 14.67 -4.06
N THR A 188 13.65 13.95 -3.34
CA THR A 188 13.58 13.79 -1.89
C THR A 188 14.92 14.13 -1.26
N PRO A 189 15.01 14.34 0.06
CA PRO A 189 16.30 14.48 0.76
C PRO A 189 17.22 13.26 0.62
N MET A 190 16.67 12.11 0.21
CA MET A 190 17.42 10.86 0.00
C MET A 190 17.79 10.64 -1.49
N GLY A 191 17.59 11.63 -2.35
CA GLY A 191 17.79 11.55 -3.79
C GLY A 191 16.49 11.45 -4.58
N ASP A 192 16.64 11.31 -5.89
CA ASP A 192 15.51 11.16 -6.81
C ASP A 192 14.91 9.76 -6.69
N MET A 193 13.58 9.68 -6.63
CA MET A 193 12.85 8.41 -6.51
C MET A 193 11.82 8.26 -7.63
N HIS A 194 11.89 7.15 -8.35
CA HIS A 194 10.88 6.80 -9.35
C HIS A 194 9.62 6.30 -8.66
N THR A 195 8.48 6.87 -9.02
CA THR A 195 7.21 6.56 -8.40
C THR A 195 6.13 6.23 -9.41
N VAL A 196 5.30 5.26 -9.06
CA VAL A 196 3.98 5.08 -9.66
C VAL A 196 2.96 5.85 -8.83
N ILE A 197 2.01 6.50 -9.49
CA ILE A 197 1.04 7.36 -8.83
C ILE A 197 -0.32 6.68 -8.87
N PHE A 198 -0.94 6.58 -7.69
CA PHE A 198 -2.33 6.15 -7.57
C PHE A 198 -3.16 7.25 -6.93
N LYS A 199 -4.36 7.44 -7.43
CA LYS A 199 -5.36 8.29 -6.80
C LYS A 199 -6.45 7.43 -6.16
N SER A 200 -6.88 7.83 -4.98
CA SER A 200 -8.02 7.28 -4.27
C SER A 200 -9.10 8.34 -4.20
N GLN A 201 -10.31 7.99 -4.61
CA GLN A 201 -11.44 8.92 -4.65
C GLN A 201 -12.74 8.18 -4.31
N LYS A 202 -13.56 8.77 -3.45
CA LYS A 202 -14.94 8.36 -3.25
C LYS A 202 -15.80 8.87 -4.41
N LYS A 203 -16.72 8.03 -4.91
CA LYS A 203 -17.64 8.41 -5.98
C LYS A 203 -18.37 9.73 -5.65
N TYR A 204 -18.39 10.62 -6.60
CA TYR A 204 -18.98 11.99 -6.49
C TYR A 204 -18.35 12.89 -5.42
N SER A 205 -17.16 12.58 -4.92
CA SER A 205 -16.44 13.45 -4.00
C SER A 205 -15.51 14.38 -4.77
N PRO A 206 -15.42 15.67 -4.41
CA PRO A 206 -14.40 16.57 -4.93
C PRO A 206 -13.02 16.30 -4.31
N ARG A 207 -12.93 15.43 -3.28
CA ARG A 207 -11.67 15.10 -2.62
C ARG A 207 -10.98 13.94 -3.32
N ILE A 208 -9.71 14.12 -3.66
CA ILE A 208 -8.82 13.12 -4.24
C ILE A 208 -7.58 13.02 -3.36
N THR A 209 -7.20 11.81 -2.97
CA THR A 209 -5.91 11.53 -2.33
C THR A 209 -5.00 10.84 -3.32
N ARG A 210 -3.80 11.38 -3.55
CA ARG A 210 -2.76 10.79 -4.41
C ARG A 210 -1.65 10.22 -3.56
N PHE A 211 -1.13 9.07 -4.00
CA PHE A 211 -0.01 8.35 -3.40
C PHE A 211 1.07 8.21 -4.46
N TRP A 212 2.25 8.75 -4.22
CA TRP A 212 3.46 8.55 -5.03
C TRP A 212 4.26 7.42 -4.40
N CYS A 213 4.13 6.22 -4.95
CA CYS A 213 4.70 4.99 -4.39
C CYS A 213 6.04 4.69 -5.06
N ALA A 214 7.14 4.69 -4.30
CA ALA A 214 8.49 4.46 -4.82
C ALA A 214 8.68 2.97 -5.17
N SER A 215 8.80 2.67 -6.46
CA SER A 215 8.87 1.30 -6.99
C SER A 215 10.12 0.55 -6.54
N ASP A 216 11.25 1.25 -6.38
CA ASP A 216 12.51 0.69 -5.89
C ASP A 216 12.63 0.64 -4.35
N ARG A 217 11.58 1.07 -3.65
CA ARG A 217 11.49 1.12 -2.18
C ARG A 217 10.28 0.36 -1.64
N GLY A 218 9.88 -0.75 -2.28
CA GLY A 218 8.75 -1.57 -1.85
C GLY A 218 7.42 -0.81 -1.88
N PHE A 219 7.28 0.10 -2.82
CA PHE A 219 6.10 0.93 -3.03
C PHE A 219 5.69 1.78 -1.81
N ILE A 220 6.65 2.11 -0.93
CA ILE A 220 6.40 3.05 0.16
C ILE A 220 6.00 4.39 -0.45
N PRO A 221 4.87 5.00 -0.04
CA PRO A 221 4.48 6.31 -0.52
C PRO A 221 5.47 7.39 -0.04
N VAL A 222 6.24 7.96 -0.96
CA VAL A 222 7.20 9.04 -0.66
C VAL A 222 6.53 10.41 -0.63
N ARG A 223 5.35 10.52 -1.22
CA ARG A 223 4.46 11.67 -1.10
C ARG A 223 3.03 11.16 -1.03
N VAL A 224 2.23 11.75 -0.13
CA VAL A 224 0.77 11.60 -0.09
C VAL A 224 0.17 13.00 -0.09
N GLN A 225 -0.78 13.26 -0.97
CA GLN A 225 -1.40 14.58 -1.09
C GLN A 225 -2.91 14.45 -1.23
N GLN A 226 -3.64 15.21 -0.46
CA GLN A 226 -5.08 15.37 -0.63
C GLN A 226 -5.40 16.73 -1.25
N LYS A 227 -6.20 16.69 -2.31
CA LYS A 227 -6.84 17.86 -2.91
C LYS A 227 -8.34 17.82 -2.71
N ARG A 228 -8.94 19.00 -2.67
CA ARG A 228 -10.38 19.19 -2.87
C ARG A 228 -10.55 20.14 -4.05
N ASP A 229 -11.15 19.66 -5.13
CA ASP A 229 -11.11 20.31 -6.42
C ASP A 229 -9.64 20.54 -6.82
N ASP A 230 -9.23 21.78 -7.10
CA ASP A 230 -7.84 22.12 -7.43
C ASP A 230 -7.00 22.56 -6.22
N ASP A 231 -7.62 22.72 -5.04
CA ASP A 231 -6.95 23.21 -3.85
C ASP A 231 -6.27 22.07 -3.06
N VAL A 232 -4.96 22.23 -2.79
CA VAL A 232 -4.18 21.29 -1.96
C VAL A 232 -4.52 21.50 -0.50
N GLN A 233 -5.19 20.53 0.09
CA GLN A 233 -5.57 20.57 1.51
C GLN A 233 -4.39 20.25 2.41
N TRP A 234 -3.69 19.17 2.12
CA TRP A 234 -2.49 18.76 2.86
C TRP A 234 -1.59 17.85 2.03
N THR A 235 -0.33 17.77 2.43
CA THR A 235 0.67 16.88 1.85
C THR A 235 1.53 16.27 2.95
N LEU A 236 1.87 14.98 2.81
CA LEU A 236 2.99 14.34 3.51
C LEU A 236 4.14 14.19 2.51
N GLU A 237 5.34 14.64 2.87
CA GLU A 237 6.55 14.49 2.04
C GLU A 237 7.65 13.81 2.85
N ILE A 238 8.18 12.72 2.30
CA ILE A 238 9.19 11.89 2.97
C ILE A 238 10.47 12.69 3.22
N GLN A 239 11.08 12.48 4.39
CA GLN A 239 12.33 13.09 4.80
C GLN A 239 13.43 12.06 5.02
N SER A 240 13.07 10.89 5.53
CA SER A 240 14.01 9.78 5.73
C SER A 240 13.29 8.45 5.66
N LEU A 241 14.03 7.40 5.33
CA LEU A 241 13.57 6.01 5.30
C LEU A 241 14.67 5.12 5.85
N SER A 242 14.34 4.29 6.84
CA SER A 242 15.19 3.22 7.37
C SER A 242 14.44 1.90 7.26
N ARG A 243 15.09 0.87 6.77
CA ARG A 243 14.61 -0.51 6.77
C ARG A 243 15.33 -1.29 7.87
N GLN A 244 14.63 -2.19 8.51
CA GLN A 244 15.17 -3.12 9.49
C GLN A 244 15.54 -4.43 8.82
#